data_d8a1f70f7d7ea62130c24862693610c6
#
_entry.id   d8a1f70f7d7ea62130c24862693610c6
#
_cell.length_a   1.000
_cell.length_b   1.000
_cell.length_c   1.000
_cell.angle_alpha   90.00
_cell.angle_beta   90.00
_cell.angle_gamma   90.00
#
_symmetry.space_group_name_H-M   'P 1'
#
loop_
_entity.id
_entity.type
_entity.pdbx_description
1 polymer ?
#
loop_
_entity_poly.entity_id
_entity_poly.type
_entity_poly.pdbx_seq_one_letter_code
_entity_poly.pdbx_strand_id
1 'polypeptide(L)'
;GAPNAVRRRLFSRADAHMLLVYILLAIAALWLGVVAFLRRVWFYRDPPRSPESDEPGVIVAPADGRVVYIKRVKHGTVFAEKLGRKIPLPEITGDEPPELDGWAIGIYMSPLDVHFNYCPFPGIVQRIHYTPSKLNLPMLDLWEYVRVVWLRRMVDMFARRYHLENERNTIFLDCGGVKMAVVLIADKFVSKIKCFVRDGQRLDYSEKIGFIERGSQVDLVVLASDVEFRVAVNQQVYGGQTAIARLLQAQEGQDAIAAG
;
A
#
# COMPACT_ATOMS: atom_id res chain seq x y z
N GLY A 1 55.75 -54.95 -13.66
CA GLY A 1 54.86 -53.82 -13.77
C GLY A 1 53.64 -54.10 -12.93
N ALA A 2 53.52 -53.40 -11.73
CA ALA A 2 52.34 -53.48 -10.89
C ALA A 2 51.34 -52.43 -11.36
N PRO A 3 50.03 -52.71 -11.48
CA PRO A 3 49.08 -51.72 -11.85
C PRO A 3 48.75 -50.81 -10.65
N ASN A 4 48.78 -49.53 -10.88
CA ASN A 4 48.31 -48.47 -9.95
C ASN A 4 46.89 -48.71 -9.52
N ALA A 5 46.67 -49.26 -8.36
CA ALA A 5 45.35 -49.30 -7.69
C ALA A 5 45.00 -47.86 -7.26
N VAL A 6 44.23 -47.18 -8.05
CA VAL A 6 43.56 -45.92 -7.65
C VAL A 6 42.65 -46.26 -6.47
N ARG A 7 43.11 -45.91 -5.25
CA ARG A 7 42.30 -45.98 -4.01
C ARG A 7 41.13 -45.04 -4.20
N ARG A 8 39.98 -45.59 -4.60
CA ARG A 8 38.67 -44.93 -4.44
C ARG A 8 38.47 -44.76 -2.92
N ARG A 9 38.68 -43.57 -2.38
CA ARG A 9 38.26 -43.24 -1.02
C ARG A 9 36.76 -43.41 -0.96
N LEU A 10 36.31 -44.51 -0.34
CA LEU A 10 34.90 -44.67 0.00
C LEU A 10 34.56 -43.55 0.99
N PHE A 11 33.68 -42.64 0.60
CA PHE A 11 33.12 -41.66 1.51
C PHE A 11 32.58 -42.36 2.74
N SER A 12 33.13 -42.02 3.90
CA SER A 12 32.65 -42.58 5.16
C SER A 12 31.27 -42.00 5.49
N ARG A 13 30.46 -42.72 6.27
CA ARG A 13 29.18 -42.17 6.76
C ARG A 13 29.38 -40.83 7.51
N ALA A 14 30.48 -40.66 8.22
CA ALA A 14 30.85 -39.42 8.88
C ALA A 14 31.08 -38.27 7.90
N ASP A 15 31.78 -38.51 6.77
CA ASP A 15 31.99 -37.49 5.74
C ASP A 15 30.68 -37.05 5.08
N ALA A 16 29.75 -37.99 4.85
CA ALA A 16 28.43 -37.70 4.32
C ALA A 16 27.58 -36.85 5.31
N HIS A 17 27.65 -37.14 6.61
CA HIS A 17 26.98 -36.32 7.63
C HIS A 17 27.57 -34.92 7.73
N MET A 18 28.91 -34.80 7.72
CA MET A 18 29.57 -33.51 7.72
C MET A 18 29.20 -32.67 6.47
N LEU A 19 29.20 -33.29 5.28
CA LEU A 19 28.78 -32.61 4.04
C LEU A 19 27.32 -32.12 4.13
N LEU A 20 26.42 -32.96 4.65
CA LEU A 20 25.01 -32.56 4.86
C LEU A 20 24.90 -31.35 5.81
N VAL A 21 25.66 -31.35 6.93
CA VAL A 21 25.68 -30.22 7.85
C VAL A 21 26.19 -28.96 7.19
N TYR A 22 27.25 -29.02 6.40
CA TYR A 22 27.75 -27.84 5.64
C TYR A 22 26.73 -27.32 4.62
N ILE A 23 26.04 -28.22 3.90
CA ILE A 23 24.99 -27.84 2.95
C ILE A 23 23.85 -27.13 3.70
N LEU A 24 23.38 -27.64 4.83
CA LEU A 24 22.31 -27.04 5.63
C LEU A 24 22.74 -25.66 6.17
N LEU A 25 23.98 -25.52 6.66
CA LEU A 25 24.52 -24.24 7.12
C LEU A 25 24.62 -23.23 5.97
N ALA A 26 25.05 -23.65 4.79
CA ALA A 26 25.11 -22.80 3.61
C ALA A 26 23.72 -22.32 3.16
N ILE A 27 22.73 -23.21 3.16
CA ILE A 27 21.33 -22.87 2.86
C ILE A 27 20.79 -21.88 3.91
N ALA A 28 21.04 -22.13 5.20
CA ALA A 28 20.61 -21.23 6.26
C ALA A 28 21.27 -19.85 6.15
N ALA A 29 22.57 -19.79 5.85
CA ALA A 29 23.29 -18.54 5.64
C ALA A 29 22.76 -17.77 4.41
N LEU A 30 22.52 -18.48 3.30
CA LEU A 30 21.92 -17.89 2.10
C LEU A 30 20.53 -17.31 2.41
N TRP A 31 19.70 -18.08 3.10
CA TRP A 31 18.34 -17.64 3.49
C TRP A 31 18.39 -16.41 4.39
N LEU A 32 19.25 -16.39 5.40
CA LEU A 32 19.46 -15.21 6.26
C LEU A 32 19.94 -14.01 5.47
N GLY A 33 20.85 -14.22 4.51
CA GLY A 33 21.32 -13.16 3.60
C GLY A 33 20.18 -12.58 2.76
N VAL A 34 19.35 -13.42 2.17
CA VAL A 34 18.16 -12.99 1.41
C VAL A 34 17.20 -12.21 2.28
N VAL A 35 16.89 -12.70 3.48
CA VAL A 35 16.00 -12.01 4.42
C VAL A 35 16.59 -10.65 4.84
N ALA A 36 17.89 -10.58 5.11
CA ALA A 36 18.56 -9.34 5.47
C ALA A 36 18.54 -8.34 4.30
N PHE A 37 18.80 -8.80 3.07
CA PHE A 37 18.71 -7.99 1.86
C PHE A 37 17.29 -7.43 1.66
N LEU A 38 16.26 -8.29 1.73
CA LEU A 38 14.87 -7.88 1.56
C LEU A 38 14.46 -6.84 2.62
N ARG A 39 14.91 -7.01 3.88
CA ARG A 39 14.57 -6.11 4.98
C ARG A 39 15.32 -4.79 4.99
N ARG A 40 16.57 -4.76 4.54
CA ARG A 40 17.45 -3.58 4.69
C ARG A 40 17.67 -2.81 3.39
N VAL A 41 17.53 -3.47 2.24
CA VAL A 41 17.78 -2.87 0.92
C VAL A 41 16.48 -2.80 0.12
N TRP A 42 15.89 -3.95 -0.15
CA TRP A 42 14.72 -4.04 -1.03
C TRP A 42 13.51 -3.26 -0.49
N PHE A 43 13.25 -3.36 0.79
CA PHE A 43 12.11 -2.69 1.44
C PHE A 43 12.20 -1.17 1.38
N TYR A 44 13.39 -0.60 1.48
CA TYR A 44 13.63 0.85 1.46
C TYR A 44 13.96 1.41 0.08
N ARG A 45 13.80 0.61 -0.98
CA ARG A 45 14.05 1.10 -2.34
C ARG A 45 13.11 2.25 -2.69
N ASP A 46 13.63 3.22 -3.40
CA ASP A 46 12.96 4.45 -3.76
C ASP A 46 13.14 4.74 -5.26
N PRO A 47 12.37 4.07 -6.11
CA PRO A 47 12.44 4.32 -7.55
C PRO A 47 11.83 5.70 -7.88
N PRO A 48 12.33 6.38 -8.93
CA PRO A 48 11.74 7.61 -9.41
C PRO A 48 10.30 7.33 -9.88
N ARG A 49 9.41 8.29 -9.63
CA ARG A 49 7.98 8.18 -9.94
C ARG A 49 7.50 9.41 -10.71
N SER A 50 6.70 9.15 -11.73
CA SER A 50 5.95 10.15 -12.48
C SER A 50 4.67 9.50 -13.00
N PRO A 51 3.58 10.26 -13.19
CA PRO A 51 2.35 9.75 -13.78
C PRO A 51 2.59 9.06 -15.14
N GLU A 52 1.87 7.97 -15.40
CA GLU A 52 1.88 7.27 -16.70
C GLU A 52 1.05 8.01 -17.75
N SER A 53 0.25 9.00 -17.36
CA SER A 53 -0.63 9.75 -18.24
C SER A 53 -0.62 11.23 -17.86
N ASP A 54 -0.50 12.09 -18.85
CA ASP A 54 -0.60 13.55 -18.73
C ASP A 54 -2.02 14.07 -18.97
N GLU A 55 -3.02 13.18 -19.02
CA GLU A 55 -4.41 13.59 -19.23
C GLU A 55 -4.92 14.42 -18.06
N PRO A 56 -5.64 15.52 -18.31
CA PRO A 56 -6.23 16.33 -17.25
C PRO A 56 -7.20 15.52 -16.37
N GLY A 57 -7.13 15.73 -15.06
CA GLY A 57 -8.01 15.08 -14.09
C GLY A 57 -7.63 13.64 -13.73
N VAL A 58 -6.47 13.14 -14.19
CA VAL A 58 -6.01 11.80 -13.82
C VAL A 58 -5.68 11.74 -12.34
N ILE A 59 -6.15 10.72 -11.65
CA ILE A 59 -5.79 10.37 -10.28
C ILE A 59 -4.83 9.17 -10.34
N VAL A 60 -3.61 9.32 -9.79
CA VAL A 60 -2.64 8.24 -9.73
C VAL A 60 -2.77 7.46 -8.42
N ALA A 61 -2.30 6.21 -8.42
CA ALA A 61 -2.27 5.38 -7.23
C ALA A 61 -1.43 6.04 -6.12
N PRO A 62 -1.92 6.14 -4.87
CA PRO A 62 -1.15 6.69 -3.76
C PRO A 62 -0.09 5.72 -3.22
N ALA A 63 -0.11 4.44 -3.63
CA ALA A 63 0.80 3.40 -3.16
C ALA A 63 1.01 2.31 -4.20
N ASP A 64 2.13 1.59 -4.10
CA ASP A 64 2.33 0.31 -4.79
C ASP A 64 1.46 -0.75 -4.10
N GLY A 65 0.89 -1.66 -4.88
CA GLY A 65 0.14 -2.78 -4.31
C GLY A 65 -1.00 -3.26 -5.20
N ARG A 66 -1.93 -3.99 -4.58
CA ARG A 66 -3.13 -4.50 -5.25
C ARG A 66 -4.38 -3.79 -4.78
N VAL A 67 -5.22 -3.43 -5.74
CA VAL A 67 -6.56 -2.90 -5.45
C VAL A 67 -7.39 -3.99 -4.77
N VAL A 68 -7.81 -3.74 -3.52
CA VAL A 68 -8.57 -4.71 -2.71
C VAL A 68 -10.06 -4.44 -2.72
N TYR A 69 -10.46 -3.20 -2.94
CA TYR A 69 -11.84 -2.80 -3.14
C TYR A 69 -11.95 -1.45 -3.86
N ILE A 70 -13.08 -1.24 -4.50
CA ILE A 70 -13.57 0.04 -5.00
C ILE A 70 -15.03 0.13 -4.53
N LYS A 71 -15.36 1.09 -3.65
CA LYS A 71 -16.66 1.21 -3.01
C LYS A 71 -17.22 2.63 -3.19
N ARG A 72 -18.52 2.71 -3.45
CA ARG A 72 -19.19 4.01 -3.51
C ARG A 72 -19.44 4.56 -2.12
N VAL A 73 -19.12 5.84 -1.94
CA VAL A 73 -19.51 6.64 -0.78
C VAL A 73 -20.83 7.31 -1.10
N LYS A 74 -21.80 7.23 -0.20
CA LYS A 74 -23.09 7.93 -0.30
C LYS A 74 -23.40 8.62 1.02
N HIS A 75 -23.60 9.93 0.98
CA HIS A 75 -23.88 10.75 2.18
C HIS A 75 -22.87 10.46 3.31
N GLY A 76 -21.59 10.54 3.01
CA GLY A 76 -20.51 10.29 3.97
C GLY A 76 -20.43 8.85 4.51
N THR A 77 -21.09 7.87 3.86
CA THR A 77 -21.09 6.46 4.32
C THR A 77 -20.72 5.50 3.18
N VAL A 78 -20.08 4.37 3.54
CA VAL A 78 -19.76 3.27 2.62
C VAL A 78 -20.50 2.00 3.07
N PHE A 79 -21.17 1.31 2.17
CA PHE A 79 -21.84 0.06 2.50
C PHE A 79 -20.85 -1.11 2.55
N ALA A 80 -20.79 -1.78 3.71
CA ALA A 80 -19.99 -2.96 3.95
C ALA A 80 -20.85 -4.22 3.81
N GLU A 81 -20.81 -4.85 2.65
CA GLU A 81 -21.63 -6.03 2.32
C GLU A 81 -21.46 -7.17 3.34
N LYS A 82 -20.23 -7.46 3.74
CA LYS A 82 -19.94 -8.53 4.73
C LYS A 82 -20.52 -8.28 6.12
N LEU A 83 -20.64 -7.01 6.52
CA LEU A 83 -21.17 -6.63 7.82
C LEU A 83 -22.66 -6.31 7.76
N GLY A 84 -23.25 -6.20 6.55
CA GLY A 84 -24.63 -5.79 6.35
C GLY A 84 -24.93 -4.38 6.88
N ARG A 85 -23.91 -3.52 7.10
CA ARG A 85 -24.06 -2.18 7.65
C ARG A 85 -23.34 -1.11 6.85
N LYS A 86 -23.77 0.13 7.00
CA LYS A 86 -23.06 1.30 6.50
C LYS A 86 -21.93 1.66 7.46
N ILE A 87 -20.75 1.97 6.92
CA ILE A 87 -19.59 2.46 7.67
C ILE A 87 -19.49 3.96 7.40
N PRO A 88 -19.61 4.82 8.42
CA PRO A 88 -19.34 6.25 8.27
C PRO A 88 -17.88 6.51 7.87
N LEU A 89 -17.64 7.50 7.02
CA LEU A 89 -16.28 7.88 6.64
C LEU A 89 -15.39 8.21 7.84
N PRO A 90 -15.86 8.86 8.92
CA PRO A 90 -15.06 9.07 10.13
C PRO A 90 -14.49 7.79 10.76
N GLU A 91 -15.18 6.65 10.64
CA GLU A 91 -14.61 5.36 11.08
C GLU A 91 -13.41 4.92 10.24
N ILE A 92 -13.34 5.36 8.97
CA ILE A 92 -12.24 5.04 8.04
C ILE A 92 -11.13 6.08 8.16
N THR A 93 -11.48 7.35 8.07
CA THR A 93 -10.53 8.47 8.06
C THR A 93 -10.02 8.87 9.45
N GLY A 94 -10.71 8.46 10.51
CA GLY A 94 -10.41 8.87 11.88
C GLY A 94 -10.88 10.27 12.24
N ASP A 95 -11.45 11.01 11.30
CA ASP A 95 -11.93 12.38 11.45
C ASP A 95 -13.09 12.64 10.48
N GLU A 96 -13.86 13.70 10.70
CA GLU A 96 -15.05 14.03 9.92
C GLU A 96 -14.71 14.70 8.58
N PRO A 97 -14.76 13.97 7.45
CA PRO A 97 -14.74 14.57 6.13
C PRO A 97 -16.13 15.17 5.82
N PRO A 98 -16.23 16.04 4.80
CA PRO A 98 -17.54 16.51 4.33
C PRO A 98 -18.48 15.35 3.97
N GLU A 99 -19.77 15.48 4.29
CA GLU A 99 -20.82 14.52 3.90
C GLU A 99 -21.14 14.59 2.41
N LEU A 100 -20.16 14.25 1.58
CA LEU A 100 -20.28 14.26 0.13
C LEU A 100 -20.36 12.83 -0.43
N ASP A 101 -20.93 12.73 -1.60
CA ASP A 101 -20.87 11.49 -2.38
C ASP A 101 -19.48 11.34 -3.00
N GLY A 102 -19.07 10.10 -3.22
CA GLY A 102 -17.75 9.85 -3.78
C GLY A 102 -17.40 8.38 -3.84
N TRP A 103 -16.12 8.09 -3.70
CA TRP A 103 -15.55 6.74 -3.81
C TRP A 103 -14.45 6.51 -2.80
N ALA A 104 -14.33 5.26 -2.36
CA ALA A 104 -13.23 4.77 -1.53
C ALA A 104 -12.55 3.60 -2.24
N ILE A 105 -11.23 3.69 -2.40
CA ILE A 105 -10.39 2.70 -3.08
C ILE A 105 -9.34 2.24 -2.07
N GLY A 106 -9.25 0.93 -1.81
CA GLY A 106 -8.23 0.35 -0.95
C GLY A 106 -7.13 -0.33 -1.76
N ILE A 107 -5.88 -0.10 -1.39
CA ILE A 107 -4.68 -0.70 -1.99
C ILE A 107 -3.90 -1.40 -0.89
N TYR A 108 -3.76 -2.72 -0.99
CA TYR A 108 -2.94 -3.52 -0.09
C TYR A 108 -1.51 -3.60 -0.59
N MET A 109 -0.57 -3.27 0.27
CA MET A 109 0.87 -3.30 0.01
C MET A 109 1.49 -4.56 0.61
N SER A 110 2.02 -5.43 -0.24
CA SER A 110 2.78 -6.60 0.22
C SER A 110 4.21 -6.20 0.64
N PRO A 111 4.93 -7.02 1.43
CA PRO A 111 6.32 -6.73 1.79
C PRO A 111 7.29 -6.60 0.59
N LEU A 112 6.85 -6.99 -0.60
CA LEU A 112 7.65 -6.89 -1.83
C LEU A 112 7.40 -5.59 -2.60
N ASP A 113 6.34 -4.84 -2.25
CA ASP A 113 5.99 -3.56 -2.87
C ASP A 113 6.87 -2.41 -2.35
N VAL A 114 6.87 -1.25 -3.00
CA VAL A 114 7.49 -0.03 -2.48
C VAL A 114 6.59 0.55 -1.40
N HIS A 115 7.16 0.93 -0.25
CA HIS A 115 6.38 1.38 0.91
C HIS A 115 6.32 2.90 1.09
N PHE A 116 6.89 3.65 0.15
CA PHE A 116 6.60 5.08 0.03
C PHE A 116 5.18 5.30 -0.48
N ASN A 117 4.54 6.31 0.04
CA ASN A 117 3.21 6.74 -0.38
C ASN A 117 3.31 8.09 -1.07
N TYR A 118 2.48 8.30 -2.08
CA TYR A 118 2.61 9.38 -3.02
C TYR A 118 1.32 10.20 -3.11
N CYS A 119 1.46 11.49 -3.43
CA CYS A 119 0.35 12.38 -3.70
C CYS A 119 -0.39 11.90 -4.96
N PRO A 120 -1.70 11.56 -4.85
CA PRO A 120 -2.46 11.02 -5.97
C PRO A 120 -2.93 12.07 -6.98
N PHE A 121 -3.02 13.33 -6.56
CA PHE A 121 -3.51 14.45 -7.36
C PHE A 121 -3.01 15.76 -6.76
N PRO A 122 -2.60 16.76 -7.58
CA PRO A 122 -2.12 18.04 -7.09
C PRO A 122 -3.14 18.75 -6.19
N GLY A 123 -2.67 19.31 -5.09
CA GLY A 123 -3.54 19.96 -4.14
C GLY A 123 -2.82 20.56 -2.95
N ILE A 124 -3.59 21.01 -1.99
CA ILE A 124 -3.10 21.59 -0.73
C ILE A 124 -3.50 20.68 0.41
N VAL A 125 -2.56 20.35 1.27
CA VAL A 125 -2.83 19.62 2.51
C VAL A 125 -3.68 20.50 3.43
N GLN A 126 -4.93 20.13 3.64
CA GLN A 126 -5.84 20.87 4.51
C GLN A 126 -5.55 20.59 5.97
N ARG A 127 -5.37 19.32 6.30
CA ARG A 127 -5.03 18.86 7.64
C ARG A 127 -4.52 17.42 7.63
N ILE A 128 -3.81 17.07 8.69
CA ILE A 128 -3.32 15.71 8.93
C ILE A 128 -3.91 15.23 10.24
N HIS A 129 -4.52 14.06 10.23
CA HIS A 129 -5.10 13.45 11.42
C HIS A 129 -4.47 12.12 11.73
N TYR A 130 -3.82 12.00 12.89
CA TYR A 130 -3.22 10.77 13.39
C TYR A 130 -4.14 10.09 14.39
N THR A 131 -4.52 8.85 14.08
CA THR A 131 -5.32 7.98 14.97
C THR A 131 -4.42 6.89 15.55
N PRO A 132 -4.05 6.97 16.84
CA PRO A 132 -3.24 5.94 17.47
C PRO A 132 -4.03 4.65 17.67
N SER A 133 -3.35 3.51 17.63
CA SER A 133 -3.89 2.22 18.05
C SER A 133 -3.20 1.73 19.31
N LYS A 134 -3.94 1.08 20.20
CA LYS A 134 -3.38 0.38 21.38
C LYS A 134 -2.73 -0.94 20.99
N LEU A 135 -3.27 -1.59 19.96
CA LEU A 135 -2.81 -2.88 19.44
C LEU A 135 -3.21 -2.99 17.98
N ASN A 136 -2.22 -2.99 17.09
CA ASN A 136 -2.47 -3.25 15.68
C ASN A 136 -2.84 -4.72 15.45
N LEU A 137 -3.92 -4.94 14.75
CA LEU A 137 -4.39 -6.27 14.35
C LEU A 137 -3.73 -6.71 13.04
N PRO A 138 -3.51 -8.02 12.83
CA PRO A 138 -2.98 -8.50 11.55
C PRO A 138 -3.99 -8.26 10.43
N MET A 139 -3.51 -7.73 9.30
CA MET A 139 -4.34 -7.51 8.11
C MET A 139 -4.75 -8.83 7.46
N LEU A 140 -3.83 -9.79 7.43
CA LEU A 140 -4.03 -11.11 6.85
C LEU A 140 -3.62 -12.18 7.86
N ASP A 141 -4.35 -13.29 7.92
CA ASP A 141 -3.85 -14.50 8.55
C ASP A 141 -2.80 -15.20 7.64
N LEU A 142 -2.13 -16.24 8.16
CA LEU A 142 -1.07 -16.92 7.42
C LEU A 142 -1.57 -17.53 6.10
N TRP A 143 -2.79 -18.06 6.07
CA TRP A 143 -3.37 -18.68 4.88
C TRP A 143 -3.82 -17.63 3.86
N GLU A 144 -4.43 -16.56 4.32
CA GLU A 144 -4.78 -15.41 3.47
C GLU A 144 -3.53 -14.76 2.88
N TYR A 145 -2.45 -14.63 3.68
CA TYR A 145 -1.16 -14.15 3.21
C TYR A 145 -0.61 -15.01 2.06
N VAL A 146 -0.63 -16.33 2.20
CA VAL A 146 -0.23 -17.26 1.13
C VAL A 146 -1.12 -17.07 -0.10
N ARG A 147 -2.44 -16.96 0.07
CA ARG A 147 -3.37 -16.72 -1.05
C ARG A 147 -3.09 -15.41 -1.78
N VAL A 148 -2.88 -14.33 -1.06
CA VAL A 148 -2.67 -12.99 -1.63
C VAL A 148 -1.30 -12.88 -2.29
N VAL A 149 -0.23 -13.31 -1.61
CA VAL A 149 1.16 -13.13 -2.08
C VAL A 149 1.54 -14.17 -3.13
N TRP A 150 1.21 -15.46 -2.89
CA TRP A 150 1.64 -16.56 -3.76
C TRP A 150 0.61 -16.93 -4.82
N LEU A 151 -0.66 -17.01 -4.48
CA LEU A 151 -1.72 -17.38 -5.43
C LEU A 151 -2.32 -16.16 -6.13
N ARG A 152 -1.88 -14.94 -5.79
CA ARG A 152 -2.36 -13.67 -6.34
C ARG A 152 -3.89 -13.52 -6.32
N ARG A 153 -4.54 -14.14 -5.32
CA ARG A 153 -6.00 -14.07 -5.11
C ARG A 153 -6.30 -13.14 -3.95
N MET A 154 -6.86 -11.98 -4.25
CA MET A 154 -7.25 -11.03 -3.22
C MET A 154 -8.45 -11.53 -2.42
N VAL A 155 -8.50 -11.13 -1.16
CA VAL A 155 -9.65 -11.26 -0.27
C VAL A 155 -10.21 -9.87 -0.03
N ASP A 156 -11.53 -9.77 0.13
CA ASP A 156 -12.13 -8.49 0.48
C ASP A 156 -11.66 -8.04 1.87
N MET A 157 -10.97 -6.91 1.88
CA MET A 157 -10.34 -6.33 3.07
C MET A 157 -11.10 -5.14 3.63
N PHE A 158 -12.21 -4.73 2.99
CA PHE A 158 -13.01 -3.61 3.45
C PHE A 158 -13.71 -3.90 4.78
N ALA A 159 -13.72 -2.92 5.67
CA ALA A 159 -14.42 -2.93 6.97
C ALA A 159 -14.05 -4.12 7.90
N ARG A 160 -12.88 -4.70 7.75
CA ARG A 160 -12.33 -5.63 8.75
C ARG A 160 -11.93 -4.88 10.02
N ARG A 161 -11.77 -5.60 11.13
CA ARG A 161 -11.39 -4.97 12.41
C ARG A 161 -10.10 -4.16 12.32
N TYR A 162 -9.05 -4.68 11.66
CA TYR A 162 -7.80 -3.95 11.50
C TYR A 162 -7.98 -2.63 10.73
N HIS A 163 -8.87 -2.62 9.73
CA HIS A 163 -9.16 -1.45 8.91
C HIS A 163 -9.75 -0.28 9.74
N LEU A 164 -10.44 -0.60 10.82
CA LEU A 164 -11.11 0.37 11.69
C LEU A 164 -10.37 0.61 13.03
N GLU A 165 -9.52 -0.33 13.47
CA GLU A 165 -8.91 -0.31 14.80
C GLU A 165 -7.39 -0.05 14.77
N ASN A 166 -6.69 -0.30 13.63
CA ASN A 166 -5.25 -0.12 13.54
C ASN A 166 -4.87 1.36 13.48
N GLU A 167 -3.61 1.62 13.82
CA GLU A 167 -2.96 2.92 13.67
C GLU A 167 -3.12 3.47 12.26
N ARG A 168 -3.53 4.72 12.15
CA ARG A 168 -3.78 5.42 10.90
C ARG A 168 -3.19 6.81 10.91
N ASN A 169 -2.78 7.27 9.73
CA ASN A 169 -2.51 8.68 9.47
C ASN A 169 -3.26 9.10 8.21
N THR A 170 -4.17 10.04 8.35
CA THR A 170 -5.02 10.54 7.27
C THR A 170 -4.57 11.90 6.84
N ILE A 171 -4.28 12.05 5.56
CA ILE A 171 -3.89 13.31 4.93
C ILE A 171 -5.09 13.79 4.09
N PHE A 172 -5.71 14.87 4.52
CA PHE A 172 -6.81 15.50 3.79
C PHE A 172 -6.27 16.52 2.80
N LEU A 173 -6.70 16.42 1.55
CA LEU A 173 -6.27 17.25 0.43
C LEU A 173 -7.43 18.05 -0.13
N ASP A 174 -7.16 19.30 -0.47
CA ASP A 174 -8.00 20.11 -1.35
C ASP A 174 -7.36 20.19 -2.73
N CYS A 175 -8.02 19.60 -3.69
CA CYS A 175 -7.54 19.43 -5.06
C CYS A 175 -8.36 20.31 -6.02
N GLY A 176 -8.35 21.64 -5.80
CA GLY A 176 -9.12 22.57 -6.66
C GLY A 176 -10.62 22.41 -6.52
N GLY A 177 -11.12 22.26 -5.28
CA GLY A 177 -12.54 22.06 -4.97
C GLY A 177 -12.94 20.61 -4.79
N VAL A 178 -12.19 19.64 -5.32
CA VAL A 178 -12.38 18.23 -5.04
C VAL A 178 -11.64 17.87 -3.74
N LYS A 179 -12.37 17.33 -2.76
CA LYS A 179 -11.78 16.89 -1.51
C LYS A 179 -11.35 15.43 -1.62
N MET A 180 -10.12 15.16 -1.19
CA MET A 180 -9.59 13.80 -1.12
C MET A 180 -9.02 13.51 0.27
N ALA A 181 -8.96 12.23 0.64
CA ALA A 181 -8.24 11.80 1.83
C ALA A 181 -7.40 10.57 1.49
N VAL A 182 -6.13 10.61 1.86
CA VAL A 182 -5.21 9.45 1.79
C VAL A 182 -5.03 8.93 3.19
N VAL A 183 -5.52 7.71 3.44
CA VAL A 183 -5.47 7.04 4.76
C VAL A 183 -4.39 5.99 4.74
N LEU A 184 -3.32 6.23 5.47
CA LEU A 184 -2.21 5.29 5.67
C LEU A 184 -2.54 4.40 6.86
N ILE A 185 -2.61 3.08 6.67
CA ILE A 185 -3.02 2.11 7.71
C ILE A 185 -1.88 1.13 7.95
N ALA A 186 -1.40 1.03 9.19
CA ALA A 186 -0.32 0.13 9.58
C ALA A 186 -0.82 -1.28 9.92
N ASP A 187 0.04 -2.31 9.70
CA ASP A 187 -0.21 -3.70 10.11
C ASP A 187 0.30 -3.98 11.53
N LYS A 188 0.00 -5.18 12.05
CA LYS A 188 0.23 -5.68 13.42
C LYS A 188 1.62 -5.42 13.99
N PHE A 189 2.66 -5.58 13.20
CA PHE A 189 4.04 -5.58 13.71
C PHE A 189 4.74 -4.23 13.65
N VAL A 190 4.02 -3.17 13.26
CA VAL A 190 4.66 -1.88 13.02
C VAL A 190 3.75 -0.76 13.46
N SER A 191 4.30 0.07 14.32
CA SER A 191 3.69 1.28 14.82
C SER A 191 4.46 2.52 14.32
N LYS A 192 4.76 2.62 12.99
CA LYS A 192 5.52 3.76 12.48
C LYS A 192 5.08 4.12 11.07
N ILE A 193 4.02 4.88 11.02
CA ILE A 193 3.68 5.67 9.84
C ILE A 193 4.52 6.96 9.92
N LYS A 194 5.39 7.16 8.94
CA LYS A 194 6.13 8.43 8.79
C LYS A 194 5.35 9.32 7.85
N CYS A 195 4.91 10.47 8.33
CA CYS A 195 4.32 11.52 7.51
C CYS A 195 5.43 12.49 7.08
N PHE A 196 5.47 12.85 5.79
CA PHE A 196 6.49 13.75 5.23
C PHE A 196 5.95 15.14 4.92
N VAL A 197 4.67 15.33 5.05
CA VAL A 197 3.98 16.58 4.71
C VAL A 197 3.44 17.27 5.95
N ARG A 198 3.02 18.52 5.79
CA ARG A 198 2.46 19.36 6.85
C ARG A 198 1.22 20.09 6.35
N ASP A 199 0.40 20.54 7.28
CA ASP A 199 -0.78 21.33 7.00
C ASP A 199 -0.40 22.60 6.20
N GLY A 200 -1.22 22.95 5.21
CA GLY A 200 -1.00 24.06 4.29
C GLY A 200 0.03 23.81 3.19
N GLN A 201 0.70 22.67 3.17
CA GLN A 201 1.67 22.35 2.11
C GLN A 201 0.98 22.10 0.77
N ARG A 202 1.49 22.74 -0.28
CA ARG A 202 1.12 22.43 -1.68
C ARG A 202 1.90 21.18 -2.12
N LEU A 203 1.21 20.29 -2.79
CA LEU A 203 1.76 19.04 -3.32
C LEU A 203 1.45 18.94 -4.81
N ASP A 204 2.40 18.37 -5.54
CA ASP A 204 2.24 17.98 -6.93
C ASP A 204 2.12 16.45 -7.05
N TYR A 205 1.85 15.96 -8.27
CA TYR A 205 1.79 14.52 -8.56
C TYR A 205 3.05 13.80 -8.08
N SER A 206 2.86 12.61 -7.55
CA SER A 206 3.95 11.68 -7.22
C SER A 206 4.92 12.18 -6.14
N GLU A 207 4.65 13.33 -5.52
CA GLU A 207 5.40 13.75 -4.33
C GLU A 207 5.17 12.77 -3.17
N LYS A 208 6.22 12.48 -2.41
CA LYS A 208 6.14 11.57 -1.28
C LYS A 208 5.40 12.21 -0.12
N ILE A 209 4.31 11.59 0.30
CA ILE A 209 3.50 12.05 1.42
C ILE A 209 3.73 11.25 2.70
N GLY A 210 4.24 10.03 2.59
CA GLY A 210 4.50 9.20 3.76
C GLY A 210 5.26 7.92 3.43
N PHE A 211 5.53 7.15 4.49
CA PHE A 211 6.14 5.83 4.44
C PHE A 211 5.56 4.96 5.54
N ILE A 212 5.17 3.73 5.21
CA ILE A 212 4.65 2.75 6.18
C ILE A 212 5.63 1.59 6.29
N GLU A 213 6.15 1.34 7.51
CA GLU A 213 7.09 0.24 7.73
C GLU A 213 6.33 -1.10 7.79
N ARG A 214 6.52 -1.98 6.79
CA ARG A 214 6.02 -3.37 6.65
C ARG A 214 4.49 -3.51 6.59
N GLY A 215 4.01 -4.32 5.64
CA GLY A 215 2.62 -4.76 5.48
C GLY A 215 1.61 -3.67 5.78
N SER A 216 0.92 -3.17 4.79
CA SER A 216 0.11 -1.97 4.97
C SER A 216 -1.01 -1.90 3.96
N GLN A 217 -1.96 -1.05 4.25
CA GLN A 217 -3.01 -0.68 3.32
C GLN A 217 -3.05 0.85 3.22
N VAL A 218 -3.30 1.33 2.02
CA VAL A 218 -3.59 2.73 1.78
C VAL A 218 -4.98 2.84 1.17
N ASP A 219 -5.82 3.65 1.79
CA ASP A 219 -7.13 3.97 1.23
C ASP A 219 -7.09 5.37 0.64
N LEU A 220 -7.64 5.51 -0.54
CA LEU A 220 -7.91 6.80 -1.16
C LEU A 220 -9.42 7.03 -1.17
N VAL A 221 -9.86 8.10 -0.51
CA VAL A 221 -11.23 8.61 -0.58
C VAL A 221 -11.24 9.79 -1.53
N VAL A 222 -12.11 9.76 -2.53
CA VAL A 222 -12.32 10.84 -3.50
C VAL A 222 -13.76 11.29 -3.38
N LEU A 223 -13.97 12.51 -2.90
CA LEU A 223 -15.32 13.07 -2.70
C LEU A 223 -15.76 13.83 -3.98
N ALA A 224 -15.99 13.05 -5.03
CA ALA A 224 -16.57 13.46 -6.31
C ALA A 224 -17.44 12.33 -6.85
N SER A 225 -18.59 12.68 -7.46
CA SER A 225 -19.50 11.70 -8.05
C SER A 225 -19.03 11.23 -9.43
N ASP A 226 -18.43 12.12 -10.19
CA ASP A 226 -18.08 11.92 -11.60
C ASP A 226 -16.63 11.46 -11.75
N VAL A 227 -16.42 10.20 -11.40
CA VAL A 227 -15.11 9.53 -11.42
C VAL A 227 -15.19 8.32 -12.35
N GLU A 228 -14.32 8.28 -13.35
CA GLU A 228 -14.12 7.13 -14.23
C GLU A 228 -12.95 6.30 -13.73
N PHE A 229 -13.21 5.02 -13.39
CA PHE A 229 -12.14 4.10 -12.95
C PHE A 229 -11.43 3.47 -14.14
N ARG A 230 -10.10 3.39 -14.04
CA ARG A 230 -9.20 2.75 -15.02
C ARG A 230 -8.60 1.45 -14.51
N VAL A 231 -8.94 1.07 -13.29
CA VAL A 231 -8.46 -0.15 -12.65
C VAL A 231 -9.61 -0.97 -12.10
N ALA A 232 -9.35 -2.26 -11.93
CA ALA A 232 -10.27 -3.22 -11.35
C ALA A 232 -9.73 -3.76 -10.02
N VAL A 233 -10.63 -4.33 -9.20
CA VAL A 233 -10.23 -5.08 -8.00
C VAL A 233 -9.30 -6.23 -8.40
N ASN A 234 -8.26 -6.47 -7.61
CA ASN A 234 -7.17 -7.42 -7.82
C ASN A 234 -6.09 -6.97 -8.83
N GLN A 235 -6.20 -5.81 -9.44
CA GLN A 235 -5.17 -5.27 -10.31
C GLN A 235 -3.97 -4.77 -9.50
N GLN A 236 -2.73 -5.02 -9.99
CA GLN A 236 -1.51 -4.43 -9.46
C GLN A 236 -1.42 -2.98 -9.92
N VAL A 237 -1.07 -2.08 -9.01
CA VAL A 237 -0.85 -0.66 -9.27
C VAL A 237 0.48 -0.20 -8.68
N TYR A 238 1.02 0.89 -9.22
CA TYR A 238 2.29 1.48 -8.80
C TYR A 238 2.06 2.92 -8.36
N GLY A 239 2.45 3.21 -7.13
CA GLY A 239 2.26 4.51 -6.49
C GLY A 239 2.94 5.63 -7.24
N GLY A 240 2.26 6.75 -7.41
CA GLY A 240 2.74 7.90 -8.18
C GLY A 240 2.83 7.69 -9.70
N GLN A 241 2.41 6.52 -10.22
CA GLN A 241 2.52 6.19 -11.65
C GLN A 241 1.18 5.79 -12.25
N THR A 242 0.60 4.69 -11.76
CA THR A 242 -0.56 4.09 -12.39
C THR A 242 -1.79 4.98 -12.28
N ALA A 243 -2.37 5.35 -13.41
CA ALA A 243 -3.64 6.06 -13.49
C ALA A 243 -4.78 5.15 -13.01
N ILE A 244 -5.29 5.38 -11.79
CA ILE A 244 -6.35 4.54 -11.20
C ILE A 244 -7.75 5.04 -11.51
N ALA A 245 -7.89 6.35 -11.72
CA ALA A 245 -9.17 6.96 -12.04
C ALA A 245 -8.96 8.30 -12.76
N ARG A 246 -10.05 8.88 -13.25
CA ARG A 246 -10.10 10.23 -13.83
C ARG A 246 -11.32 10.98 -13.32
N LEU A 247 -11.14 12.25 -12.95
CA LEU A 247 -12.21 13.20 -12.69
C LEU A 247 -12.76 13.73 -14.02
N LEU A 248 -14.06 13.58 -14.25
CA LEU A 248 -14.67 14.00 -15.54
C LEU A 248 -14.93 15.52 -15.61
N GLN A 249 -14.97 16.21 -14.46
CA GLN A 249 -15.25 17.67 -14.38
C GLN A 249 -14.04 18.52 -13.96
N ALA A 250 -12.80 18.00 -14.10
CA ALA A 250 -11.58 18.66 -13.59
C ALA A 250 -11.13 19.90 -14.41
N GLN A 251 -11.84 20.33 -15.45
CA GLN A 251 -11.35 21.38 -16.36
C GLN A 251 -11.37 22.81 -15.80
N GLU A 252 -12.24 23.11 -14.83
CA GLU A 252 -12.36 24.49 -14.32
C GLU A 252 -11.48 24.83 -13.11
N GLY A 253 -10.97 23.83 -12.39
CA GLY A 253 -10.22 24.03 -11.13
C GLY A 253 -8.69 24.04 -11.27
N GLN A 254 -8.13 23.45 -12.32
CA GLN A 254 -6.68 23.35 -12.49
C GLN A 254 -6.02 24.67 -12.87
N ASP A 255 -6.69 25.51 -13.64
CA ASP A 255 -6.17 26.82 -14.05
C ASP A 255 -6.02 27.79 -12.86
N ALA A 256 -6.85 27.64 -11.84
CA ALA A 256 -6.77 28.43 -10.61
C ALA A 256 -5.57 28.05 -9.72
N ILE A 257 -5.14 26.78 -9.74
CA ILE A 257 -3.99 26.30 -8.96
C ILE A 257 -2.66 26.62 -9.64
N ALA A 258 -2.62 26.70 -10.96
CA ALA A 258 -1.42 27.03 -11.72
C ALA A 258 -1.08 28.53 -11.71
N ALA A 259 -2.05 29.40 -11.41
CA ALA A 259 -1.92 30.87 -11.45
C ALA A 259 -1.59 31.52 -10.08
N GLY A 260 -1.49 30.78 -8.99
CA GLY A 260 -1.16 31.27 -7.63
C GLY A 260 0.14 30.67 -7.10
#